data_063f66518e1987b92698dcd8c5851fb8
#
_entry.id   063f66518e1987b92698dcd8c5851fb8
#
_cell.length_a   1.000
_cell.length_b   1.000
_cell.length_c   1.000
_cell.angle_alpha   90.00
_cell.angle_beta   90.00
_cell.angle_gamma   90.00
#
_symmetry.space_group_name_H-M   'P 1'
#
loop_
_entity.id
_entity.type
_entity.pdbx_description
1 polymer ?
#
loop_
_entity_poly.entity_id
_entity_poly.type
_entity_poly.pdbx_seq_one_letter_code
_entity_poly.pdbx_strand_id
1 'polypeptide(L)'
;AIAYPQAKKLHNMGVEVDLIAGFRSKDIVILEDEMGKASSHLHICTDDGSYGYHGFVTNKLQELIDGGAKFDEVIAIGPVPMMKFVCKVTKPYDIKTLVSLNPIMIDGTGMCGGCRVTVDGKIKYACVDGPDFDGQKVDFDELMRRNSTYKEQEKAHLCRLTGGVR
;
A
#
# COMPACT_ATOMS: atom_id res chain seq x y z
N ALA A 1 -1.69 -5.32 -8.30
CA ALA A 1 -2.51 -4.82 -9.43
C ALA A 1 -2.60 -3.28 -9.45
N ILE A 2 -2.93 -2.63 -8.34
CA ILE A 2 -3.17 -1.16 -8.33
C ILE A 2 -1.88 -0.36 -8.58
N ALA A 3 -0.73 -0.80 -8.10
CA ALA A 3 0.56 -0.13 -8.32
C ALA A 3 1.07 -0.25 -9.77
N TYR A 4 0.66 -1.30 -10.49
CA TYR A 4 1.15 -1.58 -11.85
C TYR A 4 0.89 -0.45 -12.87
N PRO A 5 -0.32 0.14 -12.99
CA PRO A 5 -0.55 1.22 -13.94
C PRO A 5 0.30 2.47 -13.67
N GLN A 6 0.56 2.77 -12.39
CA GLN A 6 1.40 3.91 -12.00
C GLN A 6 2.87 3.65 -12.35
N ALA A 7 3.39 2.47 -11.98
CA ALA A 7 4.75 2.05 -12.35
C ALA A 7 4.97 2.10 -13.87
N LYS A 8 4.04 1.54 -14.64
CA LYS A 8 4.06 1.55 -16.11
C LYS A 8 4.08 2.97 -16.68
N LYS A 9 3.26 3.87 -16.12
CA LYS A 9 3.23 5.26 -16.58
C LYS A 9 4.55 5.96 -16.32
N LEU A 10 5.10 5.84 -15.11
CA LEU A 10 6.38 6.45 -14.72
C LEU A 10 7.54 5.91 -15.57
N HIS A 11 7.61 4.59 -15.71
CA HIS A 11 8.63 3.93 -16.52
C HIS A 11 8.58 4.39 -18.00
N ASN A 12 7.38 4.51 -18.58
CA ASN A 12 7.20 5.02 -19.95
C ASN A 12 7.57 6.50 -20.11
N MET A 13 7.62 7.25 -19.02
CA MET A 13 8.10 8.64 -18.99
C MET A 13 9.63 8.73 -18.83
N GLY A 14 10.34 7.60 -18.77
CA GLY A 14 11.78 7.54 -18.58
C GLY A 14 12.24 7.66 -17.14
N VAL A 15 11.33 7.52 -16.18
CA VAL A 15 11.67 7.47 -14.74
C VAL A 15 12.23 6.09 -14.40
N GLU A 16 13.32 6.04 -13.64
CA GLU A 16 13.81 4.78 -13.06
C GLU A 16 12.85 4.35 -11.95
N VAL A 17 12.32 3.13 -12.09
CA VAL A 17 11.29 2.58 -11.20
C VAL A 17 11.76 1.29 -10.56
N ASP A 18 11.93 1.30 -9.24
CA ASP A 18 12.07 0.12 -8.41
C ASP A 18 10.69 -0.31 -7.90
N LEU A 19 10.18 -1.45 -8.38
CA LEU A 19 8.88 -1.97 -7.99
C LEU A 19 9.04 -3.11 -6.99
N ILE A 20 8.60 -2.89 -5.74
CA ILE A 20 8.58 -3.91 -4.69
C ILE A 20 7.15 -4.44 -4.56
N ALA A 21 6.93 -5.70 -4.94
CA ALA A 21 5.62 -6.34 -4.88
C ALA A 21 5.59 -7.45 -3.83
N GLY A 22 4.69 -7.32 -2.84
CA GLY A 22 4.56 -8.26 -1.73
C GLY A 22 3.35 -9.18 -1.89
N PHE A 23 3.57 -10.45 -1.61
CA PHE A 23 2.57 -11.51 -1.63
C PHE A 23 2.72 -12.41 -0.39
N ARG A 24 1.71 -13.19 -0.05
CA ARG A 24 1.81 -14.15 1.05
C ARG A 24 2.66 -15.37 0.66
N SER A 25 2.49 -15.85 -0.57
CA SER A 25 3.11 -17.06 -1.09
C SER A 25 3.22 -16.99 -2.61
N LYS A 26 4.00 -17.90 -3.21
CA LYS A 26 4.25 -17.98 -4.63
C LYS A 26 2.99 -18.18 -5.47
N ASP A 27 2.06 -19.00 -5.01
CA ASP A 27 0.83 -19.40 -5.72
C ASP A 27 -0.14 -18.24 -5.98
N ILE A 28 0.01 -17.12 -5.25
CA ILE A 28 -0.80 -15.90 -5.44
C ILE A 28 -0.03 -14.76 -6.11
N VAL A 29 1.18 -15.00 -6.60
CA VAL A 29 1.93 -14.02 -7.41
C VAL A 29 1.21 -13.83 -8.75
N ILE A 30 0.93 -12.57 -9.07
CA ILE A 30 0.24 -12.18 -10.31
C ILE A 30 1.01 -11.06 -11.02
N LEU A 31 0.86 -10.96 -12.33
CA LEU A 31 1.38 -9.87 -13.17
C LEU A 31 2.91 -9.69 -13.07
N GLU A 32 3.68 -10.75 -12.79
CA GLU A 32 5.13 -10.66 -12.64
C GLU A 32 5.81 -10.18 -13.92
N ASP A 33 5.49 -10.79 -15.06
CA ASP A 33 6.05 -10.41 -16.36
C ASP A 33 5.70 -8.97 -16.75
N GLU A 34 4.45 -8.57 -16.48
CA GLU A 34 3.97 -7.21 -16.77
C GLU A 34 4.65 -6.19 -15.86
N MET A 35 4.80 -6.50 -14.57
CA MET A 35 5.49 -5.64 -13.61
C MET A 35 6.97 -5.53 -13.93
N GLY A 36 7.62 -6.62 -14.36
CA GLY A 36 9.01 -6.61 -14.81
C GLY A 36 9.23 -5.70 -16.02
N LYS A 37 8.28 -5.69 -16.97
CA LYS A 37 8.34 -4.80 -18.14
C LYS A 37 7.99 -3.33 -17.82
N ALA A 38 7.36 -3.10 -16.69
CA ALA A 38 6.89 -1.78 -16.25
C ALA A 38 7.80 -1.14 -15.19
N SER A 39 8.95 -1.72 -14.91
CA SER A 39 9.90 -1.24 -13.90
C SER A 39 11.33 -1.44 -14.39
N SER A 40 12.25 -0.67 -13.84
CA SER A 40 13.70 -0.84 -14.05
C SER A 40 14.21 -2.04 -13.25
N HIS A 41 13.71 -2.18 -12.04
CA HIS A 41 14.00 -3.31 -11.15
C HIS A 41 12.70 -3.80 -10.51
N LEU A 42 12.47 -5.12 -10.55
CA LEU A 42 11.35 -5.78 -9.90
C LEU A 42 11.84 -6.62 -8.72
N HIS A 43 11.27 -6.40 -7.55
CA HIS A 43 11.53 -7.16 -6.33
C HIS A 43 10.25 -7.84 -5.86
N ILE A 44 10.16 -9.15 -6.05
CA ILE A 44 9.06 -9.96 -5.51
C ILE A 44 9.41 -10.37 -4.09
N CYS A 45 8.51 -10.12 -3.14
CA CYS A 45 8.63 -10.54 -1.76
C CYS A 45 7.52 -11.53 -1.42
N THR A 46 7.82 -12.58 -0.66
CA THR A 46 6.81 -13.50 -0.12
C THR A 46 6.97 -13.65 1.38
N ASP A 47 5.86 -13.60 2.11
CA ASP A 47 5.86 -13.68 3.57
C ASP A 47 6.38 -15.04 4.06
N ASP A 48 6.07 -16.11 3.32
CA ASP A 48 6.47 -17.49 3.63
C ASP A 48 7.83 -17.90 3.05
N GLY A 49 8.48 -17.04 2.26
CA GLY A 49 9.76 -17.31 1.60
C GLY A 49 9.68 -18.32 0.46
N SER A 50 8.48 -18.65 -0.03
CA SER A 50 8.29 -19.62 -1.12
C SER A 50 8.78 -19.12 -2.48
N TYR A 51 8.96 -17.79 -2.64
CA TYR A 51 9.44 -17.18 -3.87
C TYR A 51 10.02 -15.79 -3.65
N GLY A 52 11.10 -15.47 -4.38
CA GLY A 52 11.76 -14.17 -4.35
C GLY A 52 12.40 -13.87 -2.99
N TYR A 53 12.23 -12.63 -2.50
CA TYR A 53 12.74 -12.20 -1.21
C TYR A 53 11.84 -12.71 -0.08
N HIS A 54 12.42 -13.36 0.91
CA HIS A 54 11.69 -13.82 2.10
C HIS A 54 11.51 -12.67 3.09
N GLY A 55 10.30 -12.19 3.24
CA GLY A 55 9.95 -11.13 4.21
C GLY A 55 9.02 -10.06 3.63
N PHE A 56 8.83 -9.01 4.41
CA PHE A 56 7.93 -7.92 4.06
C PHE A 56 8.57 -6.94 3.08
N VAL A 57 7.74 -6.27 2.29
CA VAL A 57 8.16 -5.19 1.36
C VAL A 57 8.93 -4.07 2.06
N THR A 58 8.63 -3.80 3.33
CA THR A 58 9.32 -2.81 4.16
C THR A 58 10.76 -3.20 4.47
N ASN A 59 11.03 -4.49 4.67
CA ASN A 59 12.38 -5.01 4.89
C ASN A 59 13.21 -4.87 3.61
N LYS A 60 12.61 -5.20 2.46
CA LYS A 60 13.29 -5.03 1.18
C LYS A 60 13.55 -3.56 0.85
N LEU A 61 12.62 -2.67 1.13
CA LEU A 61 12.83 -1.23 0.98
C LEU A 61 13.99 -0.73 1.85
N GLN A 62 14.02 -1.15 3.14
CA GLN A 62 15.12 -0.81 4.05
C GLN A 62 16.46 -1.32 3.52
N GLU A 63 16.51 -2.58 3.07
CA GLU A 63 17.73 -3.18 2.49
C GLU A 63 18.25 -2.38 1.28
N LEU A 64 17.34 -1.94 0.39
CA LEU A 64 17.73 -1.14 -0.78
C LEU A 64 18.31 0.21 -0.36
N ILE A 65 17.68 0.90 0.60
CA ILE A 65 18.16 2.17 1.12
C ILE A 65 19.52 2.00 1.82
N ASP A 66 19.68 0.99 2.66
CA ASP A 66 20.93 0.70 3.35
C ASP A 66 22.04 0.27 2.38
N GLY A 67 21.67 -0.35 1.26
CA GLY A 67 22.54 -0.68 0.13
C GLY A 67 22.98 0.53 -0.70
N GLY A 68 22.50 1.73 -0.37
CA GLY A 68 22.88 2.99 -1.02
C GLY A 68 21.97 3.43 -2.15
N ALA A 69 20.84 2.75 -2.39
CA ALA A 69 19.83 3.23 -3.34
C ALA A 69 19.24 4.57 -2.88
N LYS A 70 19.10 5.49 -3.81
CA LYS A 70 18.52 6.82 -3.57
C LYS A 70 17.19 6.93 -4.28
N PHE A 71 16.17 7.26 -3.53
CA PHE A 71 14.80 7.42 -4.04
C PHE A 71 14.36 8.86 -3.83
N ASP A 72 13.88 9.52 -4.88
CA ASP A 72 13.28 10.86 -4.81
C ASP A 72 11.89 10.79 -4.19
N GLU A 73 11.16 9.70 -4.48
CA GLU A 73 9.81 9.50 -3.99
C GLU A 73 9.50 7.99 -3.83
N VAL A 74 8.78 7.66 -2.79
CA VAL A 74 8.22 6.30 -2.56
C VAL A 74 6.70 6.38 -2.61
N ILE A 75 6.09 5.51 -3.41
CA ILE A 75 4.63 5.38 -3.50
C ILE A 75 4.23 4.04 -2.88
N ALA A 76 3.45 4.10 -1.81
CA ALA A 76 2.99 2.90 -1.10
C ALA A 76 1.49 2.67 -1.30
N ILE A 77 1.15 1.48 -1.82
CA ILE A 77 -0.23 1.08 -2.12
C ILE A 77 -0.47 -0.31 -1.55
N GLY A 78 -1.37 -0.43 -0.59
CA GLY A 78 -1.66 -1.72 0.02
C GLY A 78 -2.32 -1.62 1.39
N PRO A 79 -2.18 -2.61 2.26
CA PRO A 79 -2.74 -2.59 3.61
C PRO A 79 -2.26 -1.39 4.42
N VAL A 80 -3.17 -0.78 5.20
CA VAL A 80 -2.85 0.41 6.03
C VAL A 80 -1.64 0.20 6.95
N PRO A 81 -1.47 -0.94 7.64
CA PRO A 81 -0.25 -1.19 8.42
C PRO A 81 1.02 -1.15 7.58
N MET A 82 1.00 -1.73 6.36
CA MET A 82 2.15 -1.71 5.44
C MET A 82 2.53 -0.27 5.07
N MET A 83 1.57 0.56 4.68
CA MET A 83 1.80 1.97 4.35
C MET A 83 2.37 2.75 5.53
N LYS A 84 1.84 2.53 6.76
CA LYS A 84 2.38 3.11 7.99
C LYS A 84 3.86 2.74 8.21
N PHE A 85 4.22 1.46 8.00
CA PHE A 85 5.60 1.01 8.16
C PHE A 85 6.52 1.53 7.05
N VAL A 86 6.06 1.63 5.80
CA VAL A 86 6.82 2.28 4.72
C VAL A 86 7.15 3.72 5.11
N CYS A 87 6.18 4.50 5.61
CA CYS A 87 6.42 5.87 6.06
C CYS A 87 7.44 5.94 7.21
N LYS A 88 7.45 4.95 8.13
CA LYS A 88 8.46 4.88 9.19
C LYS A 88 9.87 4.62 8.64
N VAL A 89 9.99 3.78 7.62
CA VAL A 89 11.26 3.46 6.96
C VAL A 89 11.81 4.68 6.22
N THR A 90 10.98 5.41 5.49
CA THR A 90 11.39 6.53 4.64
C THR A 90 11.68 7.82 5.42
N LYS A 91 11.01 8.00 6.57
CA LYS A 91 11.10 9.22 7.39
C LYS A 91 12.51 9.64 7.79
N PRO A 92 13.38 8.74 8.28
CA PRO A 92 14.75 9.10 8.69
C PRO A 92 15.62 9.62 7.53
N TYR A 93 15.28 9.27 6.30
CA TYR A 93 16.00 9.61 5.08
C TYR A 93 15.40 10.81 4.35
N ASP A 94 14.35 11.43 4.92
CA ASP A 94 13.59 12.54 4.32
C ASP A 94 13.08 12.25 2.90
N ILE A 95 12.76 10.98 2.64
CA ILE A 95 12.22 10.56 1.35
C ILE A 95 10.74 10.90 1.28
N LYS A 96 10.34 11.66 0.27
CA LYS A 96 8.92 11.95 0.01
C LYS A 96 8.14 10.65 -0.16
N THR A 97 7.07 10.48 0.60
CA THR A 97 6.31 9.23 0.61
C THR A 97 4.83 9.52 0.36
N LEU A 98 4.33 9.07 -0.78
CA LEU A 98 2.90 9.09 -1.09
C LEU A 98 2.26 7.76 -0.69
N VAL A 99 1.07 7.83 -0.12
CA VAL A 99 0.28 6.65 0.23
C VAL A 99 -1.09 6.72 -0.41
N SER A 100 -1.51 5.65 -1.06
CA SER A 100 -2.85 5.55 -1.64
C SER A 100 -3.78 4.90 -0.62
N LEU A 101 -4.57 5.74 0.07
CA LEU A 101 -5.39 5.30 1.19
C LEU A 101 -6.64 4.57 0.74
N ASN A 102 -7.02 3.56 1.52
CA ASN A 102 -8.16 2.68 1.28
C ASN A 102 -9.15 2.66 2.47
N PRO A 103 -9.73 3.82 2.86
CA PRO A 103 -10.76 3.86 3.87
C PRO A 103 -12.06 3.21 3.38
N ILE A 104 -12.99 2.96 4.31
CA ILE A 104 -14.34 2.53 3.96
C ILE A 104 -14.96 3.56 3.01
N MET A 105 -15.41 3.11 1.84
CA MET A 105 -15.99 3.94 0.79
C MET A 105 -17.46 3.54 0.58
N ILE A 106 -18.37 4.51 0.68
CA ILE A 106 -19.81 4.26 0.57
C ILE A 106 -20.35 4.85 -0.73
N ASP A 107 -20.33 6.18 -0.90
CA ASP A 107 -20.89 6.83 -2.11
C ASP A 107 -19.85 7.44 -3.07
N GLY A 108 -18.68 7.79 -2.58
CA GLY A 108 -17.62 8.35 -3.42
C GLY A 108 -17.78 9.82 -3.82
N THR A 109 -18.76 10.54 -3.28
CA THR A 109 -19.09 11.93 -3.68
C THR A 109 -18.59 13.00 -2.70
N GLY A 110 -18.02 12.59 -1.56
CA GLY A 110 -17.61 13.49 -0.47
C GLY A 110 -18.74 13.88 0.48
N MET A 111 -19.98 13.43 0.25
CA MET A 111 -21.14 13.83 1.05
C MET A 111 -21.34 12.96 2.31
N CYS A 112 -21.16 11.64 2.21
CA CYS A 112 -21.49 10.72 3.31
C CYS A 112 -20.47 10.72 4.45
N GLY A 113 -19.25 11.20 4.25
CA GLY A 113 -18.16 11.21 5.22
C GLY A 113 -17.60 9.84 5.59
N GLY A 114 -17.99 8.76 4.91
CA GLY A 114 -17.51 7.38 5.14
C GLY A 114 -16.02 7.24 4.98
N CYS A 115 -15.45 7.85 3.94
CA CYS A 115 -14.04 7.80 3.58
C CYS A 115 -13.17 8.86 4.28
N ARG A 116 -13.62 9.40 5.40
CA ARG A 116 -12.89 10.41 6.17
C ARG A 116 -11.56 9.88 6.69
N VAL A 117 -10.51 10.68 6.50
CA VAL A 117 -9.15 10.45 6.99
C VAL A 117 -8.61 11.75 7.58
N THR A 118 -7.70 11.67 8.56
CA THR A 118 -7.03 12.84 9.10
C THR A 118 -5.62 12.95 8.49
N VAL A 119 -5.35 14.09 7.85
CA VAL A 119 -4.07 14.40 7.21
C VAL A 119 -3.63 15.80 7.66
N ASP A 120 -2.43 15.91 8.24
CA ASP A 120 -1.91 17.17 8.81
C ASP A 120 -2.89 17.81 9.82
N GLY A 121 -3.50 16.98 10.67
CA GLY A 121 -4.48 17.41 11.67
C GLY A 121 -5.83 17.88 11.09
N LYS A 122 -6.03 17.77 9.78
CA LYS A 122 -7.25 18.20 9.10
C LYS A 122 -8.03 17.01 8.56
N ILE A 123 -9.34 17.08 8.64
CA ILE A 123 -10.23 16.08 8.02
C ILE A 123 -10.19 16.24 6.50
N LYS A 124 -9.97 15.12 5.82
CA LYS A 124 -10.02 14.96 4.36
C LYS A 124 -10.94 13.81 3.99
N TYR A 125 -11.45 13.82 2.78
CA TYR A 125 -12.29 12.77 2.23
C TYR A 125 -11.55 12.09 1.08
N ALA A 126 -11.12 10.83 1.26
CA ALA A 126 -10.27 10.15 0.29
C ALA A 126 -10.91 10.04 -1.11
N CYS A 127 -12.23 10.04 -1.22
CA CYS A 127 -12.93 9.98 -2.51
C CYS A 127 -12.85 11.27 -3.35
N VAL A 128 -12.61 12.43 -2.73
CA VAL A 128 -12.57 13.73 -3.42
C VAL A 128 -11.27 14.50 -3.21
N ASP A 129 -10.63 14.37 -2.05
CA ASP A 129 -9.34 15.00 -1.73
C ASP A 129 -8.14 14.11 -2.06
N GLY A 130 -8.34 12.79 -2.24
CA GLY A 130 -7.33 11.77 -2.46
C GLY A 130 -7.62 10.91 -3.69
N PRO A 131 -7.30 9.62 -3.67
CA PRO A 131 -6.91 8.80 -2.50
C PRO A 131 -5.44 8.95 -2.07
N ASP A 132 -4.62 9.65 -2.85
CA ASP A 132 -3.18 9.77 -2.64
C ASP A 132 -2.87 10.95 -1.73
N PHE A 133 -2.13 10.71 -0.64
CA PHE A 133 -1.76 11.71 0.36
C PHE A 133 -0.28 11.60 0.75
N ASP A 134 0.26 12.68 1.30
CA ASP A 134 1.56 12.68 1.96
C ASP A 134 1.50 11.76 3.19
N GLY A 135 2.16 10.60 3.08
CA GLY A 135 2.12 9.56 4.10
C GLY A 135 2.70 9.98 5.45
N GLN A 136 3.62 10.98 5.45
CA GLN A 136 4.20 11.49 6.70
C GLN A 136 3.21 12.31 7.52
N LYS A 137 2.08 12.72 6.92
CA LYS A 137 1.04 13.55 7.55
C LYS A 137 -0.24 12.82 7.88
N VAL A 138 -0.36 11.54 7.49
CA VAL A 138 -1.55 10.72 7.72
C VAL A 138 -1.63 10.20 9.16
N ASP A 139 -2.78 10.34 9.81
CA ASP A 139 -3.09 9.61 11.04
C ASP A 139 -3.53 8.18 10.73
N PHE A 140 -2.54 7.30 10.62
CA PHE A 140 -2.79 5.88 10.36
C PHE A 140 -3.51 5.17 11.51
N ASP A 141 -3.35 5.62 12.75
CA ASP A 141 -3.98 4.96 13.90
C ASP A 141 -5.48 5.23 13.92
N GLU A 142 -5.89 6.46 13.60
CA GLU A 142 -7.30 6.77 13.38
C GLU A 142 -7.86 5.96 12.21
N LEU A 143 -7.17 5.93 11.08
CA LEU A 143 -7.62 5.19 9.89
C LEU A 143 -7.81 3.69 10.19
N MET A 144 -6.87 3.06 10.89
CA MET A 144 -6.98 1.65 11.28
C MET A 144 -8.18 1.39 12.20
N ARG A 145 -8.42 2.28 13.19
CA ARG A 145 -9.61 2.19 14.06
C ARG A 145 -10.90 2.29 13.26
N ARG A 146 -10.99 3.25 12.32
CA ARG A 146 -12.15 3.41 11.46
C ARG A 146 -12.40 2.21 10.56
N ASN A 147 -11.36 1.68 9.92
CA ASN A 147 -11.44 0.49 9.08
C ASN A 147 -11.79 -0.79 9.86
N SER A 148 -11.68 -0.79 11.18
CA SER A 148 -12.07 -1.93 12.01
C SER A 148 -13.55 -1.92 12.45
N THR A 149 -14.30 -0.87 12.15
CA THR A 149 -15.67 -0.66 12.65
C THR A 149 -16.63 -1.82 12.35
N TYR A 150 -16.51 -2.45 11.18
CA TYR A 150 -17.42 -3.52 10.74
C TYR A 150 -16.77 -4.91 10.73
N LYS A 151 -15.55 -5.07 11.25
CA LYS A 151 -14.82 -6.36 11.18
C LYS A 151 -15.56 -7.54 11.80
N GLU A 152 -16.27 -7.33 12.91
CA GLU A 152 -17.03 -8.41 13.55
C GLU A 152 -18.23 -8.83 12.70
N GLN A 153 -18.93 -7.87 12.13
CA GLN A 153 -20.06 -8.11 11.24
C GLN A 153 -19.61 -8.79 9.94
N GLU A 154 -18.52 -8.34 9.36
CA GLU A 154 -17.90 -8.95 8.17
C GLU A 154 -17.49 -10.39 8.44
N LYS A 155 -16.84 -10.65 9.58
CA LYS A 155 -16.44 -12.00 10.00
C LYS A 155 -17.64 -12.91 10.21
N ALA A 156 -18.69 -12.42 10.87
CA ALA A 156 -19.93 -13.17 11.07
C ALA A 156 -20.63 -13.47 9.76
N HIS A 157 -20.63 -12.52 8.81
CA HIS A 157 -21.21 -12.71 7.49
C HIS A 157 -20.43 -13.72 6.67
N LEU A 158 -19.10 -13.62 6.63
CA LEU A 158 -18.23 -14.59 5.96
C LEU A 158 -18.41 -16.00 6.52
N CYS A 159 -18.49 -16.13 7.84
CA CYS A 159 -18.72 -17.42 8.50
C CYS A 159 -20.06 -18.05 8.06
N ARG A 160 -21.12 -17.26 7.85
CA ARG A 160 -22.41 -17.74 7.32
C ARG A 160 -22.29 -18.21 5.86
N LEU A 161 -21.55 -17.45 5.03
CA LEU A 161 -21.36 -17.78 3.60
C LEU A 161 -20.51 -19.05 3.40
N THR A 162 -19.51 -19.26 4.25
CA THR A 162 -18.58 -20.40 4.13
C THR A 162 -19.00 -21.63 4.94
N GLY A 163 -20.20 -21.62 5.56
CA GLY A 163 -20.69 -22.73 6.38
C GLY A 163 -19.86 -22.99 7.64
N GLY A 164 -19.15 -21.97 8.15
CA GLY A 164 -18.33 -22.09 9.36
C GLY A 164 -16.99 -22.82 9.17
N VAL A 165 -16.60 -23.11 7.94
CA VAL A 165 -15.27 -23.68 7.66
C VAL A 165 -14.22 -22.59 7.89
N ARG A 166 -13.29 -22.88 8.83
CA ARG A 166 -12.12 -22.04 9.16
C ARG A 166 -10.97 -22.32 8.21
#